data_626a79514f0f738973830e7253a751ab
#
_entry.id   626a79514f0f738973830e7253a751ab
#
_cell.length_a   1.000
_cell.length_b   1.000
_cell.length_c   1.000
_cell.angle_alpha   90.00
_cell.angle_beta   90.00
_cell.angle_gamma   90.00
#
_symmetry.space_group_name_H-M   'P 1'
#
loop_
_entity.id
_entity.type
_entity.pdbx_description
1 polymer ?
#
loop_
_entity_poly.entity_id
_entity_poly.type
_entity_poly.pdbx_seq_one_letter_code
_entity_poly.pdbx_strand_id
1 'polypeptide(L)'
;MSDRFANYSLSMPAGPGDWRRQGQEHDLPPGTVFLRRDYRALDEHWEHGHCEMCGAKFMDPQFSAGHAQFIGEHPDVLTVGLVTKVEERRLERWVCEPCFEDFATEFGWVLSAA
;
A
#
# COMPACT_ATOMS: atom_id res chain seq x y z
N MET A 1 -26.03 -2.31 14.93
CA MET A 1 -24.79 -2.52 15.53
C MET A 1 -23.71 -1.49 15.18
N SER A 2 -24.00 -0.34 15.46
CA SER A 2 -23.06 0.74 15.16
C SER A 2 -21.89 0.78 16.13
N ASP A 3 -21.94 0.01 17.17
CA ASP A 3 -20.91 0.06 18.21
C ASP A 3 -19.53 -0.28 17.68
N ARG A 4 -19.49 -1.09 16.66
CA ARG A 4 -18.22 -1.44 16.06
C ARG A 4 -17.47 -0.20 15.58
N PHE A 5 -18.21 0.83 15.16
CA PHE A 5 -17.57 2.04 14.66
C PHE A 5 -16.94 2.85 15.78
N ALA A 6 -17.61 2.90 16.91
CA ALA A 6 -17.06 3.58 18.07
C ALA A 6 -15.77 2.91 18.51
N ASN A 7 -15.76 1.59 18.54
CA ASN A 7 -14.57 0.85 18.93
C ASN A 7 -13.43 1.06 17.95
N TYR A 8 -13.74 1.02 16.67
CA TYR A 8 -12.73 1.21 15.64
C TYR A 8 -12.10 2.57 15.73
N SER A 9 -12.91 3.59 15.92
CA SER A 9 -12.40 4.95 15.93
C SER A 9 -11.45 5.21 17.07
N LEU A 10 -11.52 4.41 18.12
CA LEU A 10 -10.73 4.66 19.32
C LEU A 10 -9.40 3.94 19.33
N SER A 11 -9.28 2.81 18.66
CA SER A 11 -8.07 2.02 18.81
C SER A 11 -7.58 1.35 17.55
N MET A 12 -8.50 0.84 16.72
CA MET A 12 -8.10 0.06 15.56
C MET A 12 -9.03 0.36 14.40
N PRO A 13 -8.58 1.20 13.46
CA PRO A 13 -9.37 1.44 12.24
C PRO A 13 -9.76 0.14 11.56
N ALA A 14 -8.87 -0.86 11.58
CA ALA A 14 -9.17 -2.18 11.06
C ALA A 14 -9.42 -3.11 12.23
N GLY A 15 -10.59 -3.76 12.25
CA GLY A 15 -10.93 -4.68 13.32
C GLY A 15 -10.05 -5.92 13.34
N PRO A 16 -10.12 -6.69 14.44
CA PRO A 16 -9.26 -7.89 14.59
C PRO A 16 -9.56 -8.98 13.58
N GLY A 17 -10.78 -9.00 13.01
CA GLY A 17 -11.15 -9.98 12.00
C GLY A 17 -11.00 -9.49 10.57
N ASP A 18 -10.31 -8.38 10.37
CA ASP A 18 -10.13 -7.83 9.04
C ASP A 18 -9.40 -8.83 8.14
N TRP A 19 -9.96 -9.07 6.94
CA TRP A 19 -9.45 -10.08 6.03
C TRP A 19 -8.02 -9.80 5.55
N ARG A 20 -7.56 -8.57 5.67
CA ARG A 20 -6.22 -8.18 5.24
C ARG A 20 -5.13 -8.66 6.20
N ARG A 21 -5.50 -9.09 7.40
CA ARG A 21 -4.54 -9.51 8.43
C ARG A 21 -4.04 -10.92 8.13
N GLN A 22 -2.88 -11.01 7.51
CA GLN A 22 -2.30 -12.28 7.10
C GLN A 22 -0.81 -12.40 7.45
N GLY A 23 -0.36 -11.63 8.43
CA GLY A 23 1.03 -11.71 8.89
C GLY A 23 2.00 -10.82 8.16
N GLN A 24 1.54 -9.88 7.35
CA GLN A 24 2.40 -9.02 6.55
C GLN A 24 3.31 -8.16 7.42
N GLU A 25 2.93 -7.92 8.66
CA GLU A 25 3.76 -7.12 9.56
C GLU A 25 5.10 -7.77 9.85
N HIS A 26 5.27 -9.05 9.56
CA HIS A 26 6.58 -9.69 9.68
C HIS A 26 7.59 -9.11 8.70
N ASP A 27 7.11 -8.68 7.54
CA ASP A 27 7.96 -8.05 6.53
C ASP A 27 7.95 -6.53 6.64
N LEU A 28 7.05 -5.98 7.44
CA LEU A 28 6.88 -4.54 7.62
C LEU A 28 6.84 -4.24 9.12
N PRO A 29 7.95 -4.46 9.83
CA PRO A 29 7.97 -4.35 11.30
C PRO A 29 7.81 -2.93 11.78
N PRO A 30 7.54 -2.74 13.08
CA PRO A 30 7.47 -1.40 13.66
C PRO A 30 8.72 -0.59 13.34
N GLY A 31 8.53 0.69 13.03
CA GLY A 31 9.62 1.56 12.64
C GLY A 31 9.90 1.59 11.15
N THR A 32 9.24 0.74 10.36
CA THR A 32 9.40 0.79 8.91
C THR A 32 8.97 2.16 8.41
N VAL A 33 9.85 2.79 7.62
CA VAL A 33 9.61 4.13 7.09
C VAL A 33 9.07 4.02 5.68
N PHE A 34 7.99 4.76 5.41
CA PHE A 34 7.36 4.80 4.10
C PHE A 34 7.43 6.20 3.51
N LEU A 35 7.42 6.26 2.18
CA LEU A 35 7.31 7.49 1.41
C LEU A 35 6.08 7.42 0.53
N ARG A 36 5.38 8.55 0.37
CA ARG A 36 4.30 8.63 -0.63
C ARG A 36 4.93 8.90 -1.98
N ARG A 37 4.62 8.06 -2.96
CA ARG A 37 5.23 8.18 -4.28
C ARG A 37 4.32 7.67 -5.38
N ASP A 38 4.53 8.21 -6.58
CA ASP A 38 3.95 7.61 -7.78
C ASP A 38 4.60 6.25 -8.01
N TYR A 39 3.79 5.29 -8.42
CA TYR A 39 4.34 3.99 -8.76
C TYR A 39 5.09 4.08 -10.08
N ARG A 40 6.30 3.52 -10.11
CA ARG A 40 7.12 3.44 -11.31
C ARG A 40 7.54 1.99 -11.52
N ALA A 41 7.26 1.47 -12.72
CA ALA A 41 7.63 0.10 -13.06
C ALA A 41 9.14 -0.05 -13.01
N LEU A 42 9.59 -1.16 -12.46
CA LEU A 42 11.02 -1.41 -12.32
C LEU A 42 11.65 -1.73 -13.69
N ASP A 43 11.03 -2.65 -14.43
CA ASP A 43 11.42 -3.00 -15.78
C ASP A 43 10.27 -3.81 -16.41
N GLU A 44 10.48 -4.29 -17.62
CA GLU A 44 9.42 -5.00 -18.35
C GLU A 44 9.03 -6.33 -17.72
N HIS A 45 9.88 -6.88 -16.88
CA HIS A 45 9.59 -8.12 -16.18
C HIS A 45 8.91 -7.86 -14.84
N TRP A 46 8.93 -6.61 -14.39
CA TRP A 46 8.36 -6.21 -13.11
C TRP A 46 7.60 -4.91 -13.33
N GLU A 47 6.56 -4.99 -14.13
CA GLU A 47 5.85 -3.81 -14.65
C GLU A 47 4.71 -3.33 -13.77
N HIS A 48 4.34 -4.10 -12.75
CA HIS A 48 3.29 -3.71 -11.84
C HIS A 48 3.60 -4.24 -10.44
N GLY A 49 2.87 -3.72 -9.46
CA GLY A 49 3.02 -4.16 -8.08
C GLY A 49 1.67 -4.36 -7.43
N HIS A 50 1.72 -4.77 -6.18
CA HIS A 50 0.50 -5.00 -5.41
C HIS A 50 0.68 -4.47 -4.00
N CYS A 51 -0.42 -4.03 -3.41
CA CYS A 51 -0.42 -3.65 -2.00
C CYS A 51 -0.15 -4.88 -1.15
N GLU A 52 0.80 -4.76 -0.23
CA GLU A 52 1.15 -5.89 0.65
C GLU A 52 0.00 -6.31 1.55
N MET A 53 -0.94 -5.42 1.81
CA MET A 53 -2.04 -5.71 2.73
C MET A 53 -3.28 -6.22 2.00
N CYS A 54 -3.72 -5.55 0.94
CA CYS A 54 -5.00 -5.89 0.30
C CYS A 54 -4.84 -6.44 -1.11
N GLY A 55 -3.63 -6.42 -1.68
CA GLY A 55 -3.41 -6.93 -3.02
C GLY A 55 -3.84 -5.99 -4.14
N ALA A 56 -4.25 -4.77 -3.83
CA ALA A 56 -4.63 -3.81 -4.87
C ALA A 56 -3.47 -3.60 -5.83
N LYS A 57 -3.79 -3.47 -7.11
CA LYS A 57 -2.78 -3.41 -8.15
C LYS A 57 -2.28 -1.99 -8.35
N PHE A 58 -0.96 -1.84 -8.43
CA PHE A 58 -0.30 -0.60 -8.81
C PHE A 58 0.26 -0.73 -10.21
N MET A 59 0.10 0.31 -11.02
CA MET A 59 0.69 0.35 -12.35
C MET A 59 1.24 1.74 -12.65
N ASP A 60 2.22 1.76 -13.56
CA ASP A 60 2.89 3.00 -13.98
C ASP A 60 2.28 3.48 -15.30
N PRO A 61 1.55 4.60 -15.31
CA PRO A 61 0.93 5.09 -16.54
C PRO A 61 1.95 5.56 -17.58
N GLN A 62 3.19 5.79 -17.17
CA GLN A 62 4.23 6.24 -18.08
C GLN A 62 5.05 5.10 -18.66
N PHE A 63 4.79 3.88 -18.23
CA PHE A 63 5.54 2.73 -18.71
C PHE A 63 5.27 2.47 -20.21
N SER A 64 4.02 2.55 -20.61
CA SER A 64 3.63 2.36 -22.01
C SER A 64 2.22 2.93 -22.23
N ALA A 65 1.89 3.15 -23.50
CA ALA A 65 0.54 3.57 -23.86
C ALA A 65 -0.50 2.53 -23.45
N GLY A 66 -0.14 1.26 -23.54
CA GLY A 66 -1.03 0.18 -23.13
C GLY A 66 -1.32 0.21 -21.64
N HIS A 67 -0.31 0.53 -20.83
CA HIS A 67 -0.50 0.67 -19.39
C HIS A 67 -1.41 1.84 -19.08
N ALA A 68 -1.19 2.99 -19.75
CA ALA A 68 -2.04 4.16 -19.53
C ALA A 68 -3.49 3.86 -19.90
N GLN A 69 -3.71 3.14 -21.00
CA GLN A 69 -5.05 2.78 -21.42
C GLN A 69 -5.71 1.83 -20.42
N PHE A 70 -4.97 0.83 -19.97
CA PHE A 70 -5.49 -0.13 -18.98
C PHE A 70 -5.93 0.59 -17.70
N ILE A 71 -5.10 1.51 -17.22
CA ILE A 71 -5.42 2.26 -16.01
C ILE A 71 -6.70 3.07 -16.21
N GLY A 72 -6.86 3.69 -17.38
CA GLY A 72 -8.06 4.45 -17.67
C GLY A 72 -9.32 3.61 -17.71
N GLU A 73 -9.19 2.33 -18.03
CA GLU A 73 -10.33 1.41 -18.13
C GLU A 73 -10.59 0.66 -16.82
N HIS A 74 -9.66 0.73 -15.86
CA HIS A 74 -9.75 0.01 -14.60
C HIS A 74 -9.52 0.98 -13.44
N PRO A 75 -10.58 1.65 -12.98
CA PRO A 75 -10.42 2.69 -11.94
C PRO A 75 -9.94 2.16 -10.60
N ASP A 76 -9.94 0.86 -10.40
CA ASP A 76 -9.41 0.25 -9.18
C ASP A 76 -7.89 0.12 -9.18
N VAL A 77 -7.25 0.32 -10.32
CA VAL A 77 -5.77 0.30 -10.41
C VAL A 77 -5.22 1.60 -9.83
N LEU A 78 -4.19 1.46 -9.02
CA LEU A 78 -3.60 2.60 -8.31
C LEU A 78 -2.31 3.04 -8.98
N THR A 79 -2.05 4.35 -8.94
CA THR A 79 -0.83 4.93 -9.51
C THR A 79 0.02 5.62 -8.45
N VAL A 80 -0.50 5.76 -7.24
CA VAL A 80 0.18 6.41 -6.11
C VAL A 80 -0.01 5.52 -4.89
N GLY A 81 1.02 5.45 -4.05
CA GLY A 81 0.92 4.70 -2.82
C GLY A 81 2.06 5.01 -1.87
N LEU A 82 2.17 4.21 -0.83
CA LEU A 82 3.23 4.32 0.16
C LEU A 82 4.23 3.21 -0.12
N VAL A 83 5.50 3.58 -0.24
CA VAL A 83 6.57 2.62 -0.54
C VAL A 83 7.62 2.67 0.56
N THR A 84 8.14 1.53 0.94
CA THR A 84 9.19 1.45 1.95
C THR A 84 10.43 2.21 1.49
N LYS A 85 11.03 2.95 2.41
CA LYS A 85 12.24 3.72 2.13
C LYS A 85 13.43 2.79 2.23
N VAL A 86 13.85 2.25 1.10
CA VAL A 86 15.00 1.37 0.99
C VAL A 86 15.86 1.81 -0.19
N GLU A 87 17.12 1.42 -0.20
CA GLU A 87 18.02 1.84 -1.28
C GLU A 87 17.83 1.03 -2.53
N GLU A 88 17.51 -0.26 -2.39
CA GLU A 88 17.43 -1.17 -3.52
C GLU A 88 15.97 -1.30 -3.96
N ARG A 89 15.67 -0.88 -5.17
CA ARG A 89 14.30 -0.86 -5.66
C ARG A 89 13.62 -2.24 -5.64
N ARG A 90 14.39 -3.29 -5.84
CA ARG A 90 13.82 -4.64 -5.83
C ARG A 90 13.30 -5.06 -4.47
N LEU A 91 13.73 -4.36 -3.41
CA LEU A 91 13.29 -4.63 -2.04
C LEU A 91 12.15 -3.72 -1.61
N GLU A 92 11.72 -2.82 -2.48
CA GLU A 92 10.60 -1.94 -2.17
C GLU A 92 9.32 -2.73 -1.98
N ARG A 93 8.54 -2.36 -0.96
CA ARG A 93 7.23 -2.93 -0.72
C ARG A 93 6.22 -1.79 -0.70
N TRP A 94 5.07 -2.03 -1.32
CA TRP A 94 4.06 -1.01 -1.51
C TRP A 94 2.83 -1.29 -0.68
N VAL A 95 2.23 -0.23 -0.14
CA VAL A 95 0.98 -0.29 0.61
C VAL A 95 0.10 0.83 0.07
N CYS A 96 -1.17 0.52 -0.20
CA CYS A 96 -2.08 1.55 -0.69
C CYS A 96 -2.45 2.51 0.45
N GLU A 97 -2.93 3.69 0.07
CA GLU A 97 -3.24 4.72 1.07
C GLU A 97 -4.28 4.28 2.09
N PRO A 98 -5.39 3.67 1.69
CA PRO A 98 -6.35 3.19 2.70
C PRO A 98 -5.76 2.18 3.67
N CYS A 99 -4.95 1.25 3.19
CA CYS A 99 -4.32 0.27 4.08
C CYS A 99 -3.33 0.92 5.02
N PHE A 100 -2.56 1.89 4.53
CA PHE A 100 -1.63 2.60 5.38
C PHE A 100 -2.38 3.33 6.50
N GLU A 101 -3.48 4.01 6.17
CA GLU A 101 -4.28 4.69 7.16
C GLU A 101 -4.84 3.73 8.20
N ASP A 102 -5.26 2.55 7.76
CA ASP A 102 -5.89 1.59 8.66
C ASP A 102 -4.90 0.87 9.57
N PHE A 103 -3.66 0.69 9.15
CA PHE A 103 -2.73 -0.18 9.86
C PHE A 103 -1.47 0.50 10.39
N ALA A 104 -1.12 1.68 9.90
CA ALA A 104 0.17 2.30 10.24
C ALA A 104 0.35 2.49 11.75
N THR A 105 -0.67 2.97 12.42
CA THR A 105 -0.59 3.20 13.86
C THR A 105 -0.41 1.90 14.62
N GLU A 106 -1.18 0.90 14.26
CA GLU A 106 -1.13 -0.39 14.93
C GLU A 106 0.23 -1.06 14.75
N PHE A 107 0.75 -1.04 13.54
CA PHE A 107 2.00 -1.73 13.23
C PHE A 107 3.24 -0.87 13.41
N GLY A 108 3.06 0.38 13.80
CA GLY A 108 4.19 1.27 14.09
C GLY A 108 4.92 1.76 12.85
N TRP A 109 4.23 1.86 11.73
CA TRP A 109 4.82 2.39 10.49
C TRP A 109 4.93 3.90 10.57
N VAL A 110 5.94 4.46 9.92
CA VAL A 110 6.26 5.87 9.95
C VAL A 110 6.20 6.43 8.54
N LEU A 111 5.52 7.55 8.37
CA LEU A 111 5.50 8.25 7.08
C LEU A 111 6.58 9.34 7.10
N SER A 112 7.50 9.24 6.16
CA SER A 112 8.55 10.25 6.02
C SER A 112 7.98 11.50 5.35
N ALA A 113 8.41 12.66 5.82
CA ALA A 113 8.01 13.93 5.22
C ALA A 113 8.81 14.24 3.95
N ALA A 114 9.88 13.52 3.69
CA ALA A 114 10.74 13.81 2.56
C ALA A 114 10.28 13.10 1.29
#